data_a3d73f624336b15a3327d4386c355e7f
#
_entry.id   a3d73f624336b15a3327d4386c355e7f
#
_cell.length_a   1.000
_cell.length_b   1.000
_cell.length_c   1.000
_cell.angle_alpha   90.00
_cell.angle_beta   90.00
_cell.angle_gamma   90.00
#
_symmetry.space_group_name_H-M   'P 1'
#
loop_
_entity.id
_entity.type
_entity.pdbx_description
1 polymer ?
#
loop_
_entity_poly.entity_id
_entity_poly.type
_entity_poly.pdbx_seq_one_letter_code
_entity_poly.pdbx_strand_id
1 'polypeptide(L)'
;MPDYLLTFELSKDRDELFIHGNAAGLRYLARVASRLAEHADGGRREHDHLMTEEWAGHELSSVAQDPAASLLNQVTIRGWPTRGGAHDLP
;
A
#
# COMPACT_ATOMS: atom_id res chain seq x y z
N MET A 1 -1.47 3.22 -16.09
CA MET A 1 -2.38 2.16 -15.59
C MET A 1 -1.62 0.87 -15.43
N PRO A 2 -1.58 0.24 -14.27
CA PRO A 2 -0.89 -1.04 -14.12
C PRO A 2 -1.63 -2.15 -14.87
N ASP A 3 -0.89 -3.20 -15.23
CA ASP A 3 -1.45 -4.37 -15.90
C ASP A 3 -2.16 -5.32 -14.93
N TYR A 4 -2.25 -4.94 -13.68
CA TYR A 4 -2.88 -5.74 -12.64
C TYR A 4 -3.93 -4.91 -11.91
N LEU A 5 -4.73 -5.58 -11.11
CA LEU A 5 -5.66 -4.91 -10.23
C LEU A 5 -5.04 -4.79 -8.84
N LEU A 6 -4.99 -3.58 -8.32
CA LEU A 6 -4.63 -3.32 -6.93
C LEU A 6 -5.23 -1.98 -6.53
N THR A 7 -6.17 -2.00 -5.59
CA THR A 7 -6.77 -0.79 -5.04
C THR A 7 -6.80 -0.88 -3.52
N PHE A 8 -6.76 0.29 -2.90
CA PHE A 8 -7.00 0.47 -1.47
C PHE A 8 -8.20 1.36 -1.35
N GLU A 9 -9.24 0.88 -0.68
CA GLU A 9 -10.52 1.59 -0.61
C GLU A 9 -11.00 1.64 0.83
N LEU A 10 -11.39 2.83 1.25
CA LEU A 10 -11.80 3.07 2.63
C LEU A 10 -13.31 2.98 2.73
N SER A 11 -13.81 2.27 3.72
CA SER A 11 -15.25 2.14 3.93
C SER A 11 -15.87 3.49 4.23
N LYS A 12 -17.19 3.57 4.03
CA LYS A 12 -17.96 4.78 4.27
C LYS A 12 -17.79 5.29 5.70
N ASP A 13 -17.75 4.38 6.66
CA ASP A 13 -17.58 4.71 8.07
C ASP A 13 -16.13 4.95 8.46
N ARG A 14 -15.20 4.71 7.53
CA ARG A 14 -13.78 4.91 7.72
C ARG A 14 -13.15 4.01 8.78
N ASP A 15 -13.77 2.90 9.05
CA ASP A 15 -13.30 1.94 10.06
C ASP A 15 -12.81 0.64 9.45
N GLU A 16 -12.89 0.51 8.12
CA GLU A 16 -12.41 -0.68 7.43
C GLU A 16 -11.71 -0.29 6.14
N LEU A 17 -10.56 -0.90 5.91
CA LEU A 17 -9.80 -0.74 4.68
C LEU A 17 -9.95 -2.01 3.85
N PHE A 18 -10.39 -1.85 2.61
CA PHE A 18 -10.46 -2.95 1.66
C PHE A 18 -9.27 -2.88 0.73
N ILE A 19 -8.58 -3.99 0.57
CA ILE A 19 -7.51 -4.13 -0.42
C ILE A 19 -8.00 -5.12 -1.46
N HIS A 20 -8.23 -4.64 -2.67
CA HIS A 20 -8.64 -5.48 -3.79
C HIS A 20 -7.46 -5.70 -4.70
N GLY A 21 -7.21 -6.94 -5.04
CA GLY A 21 -6.14 -7.26 -5.95
C GLY A 21 -6.38 -8.58 -6.65
N ASN A 22 -5.98 -8.64 -7.93
CA ASN A 22 -5.85 -9.93 -8.57
C ASN A 22 -4.51 -10.55 -8.15
N ALA A 23 -4.19 -11.74 -8.65
CA ALA A 23 -2.97 -12.41 -8.23
C ALA A 23 -1.73 -11.55 -8.48
N ALA A 24 -1.65 -10.92 -9.64
CA ALA A 24 -0.50 -10.09 -9.98
C ALA A 24 -0.41 -8.85 -9.08
N GLY A 25 -1.54 -8.20 -8.81
CA GLY A 25 -1.58 -7.05 -7.93
C GLY A 25 -1.17 -7.40 -6.50
N LEU A 26 -1.68 -8.50 -5.98
CA LEU A 26 -1.33 -8.95 -4.64
C LEU A 26 0.14 -9.36 -4.54
N ARG A 27 0.69 -9.96 -5.60
CA ARG A 27 2.12 -10.29 -5.63
C ARG A 27 2.98 -9.03 -5.66
N TYR A 28 2.54 -8.01 -6.38
CA TYR A 28 3.24 -6.72 -6.35
C TYR A 28 3.28 -6.16 -4.94
N LEU A 29 2.14 -6.14 -4.25
CA LEU A 29 2.07 -5.68 -2.87
C LEU A 29 2.98 -6.50 -1.97
N ALA A 30 2.99 -7.82 -2.15
CA ALA A 30 3.86 -8.70 -1.38
C ALA A 30 5.34 -8.37 -1.60
N ARG A 31 5.73 -8.07 -2.85
CA ARG A 31 7.12 -7.69 -3.14
C ARG A 31 7.50 -6.38 -2.47
N VAL A 32 6.61 -5.41 -2.47
CA VAL A 32 6.84 -4.13 -1.78
C VAL A 32 7.06 -4.38 -0.29
N ALA A 33 6.16 -5.15 0.33
CA ALA A 33 6.27 -5.47 1.75
C ALA A 33 7.56 -6.23 2.06
N SER A 34 7.93 -7.20 1.23
CA SER A 34 9.15 -7.98 1.42
C SER A 34 10.40 -7.11 1.33
N ARG A 35 10.44 -6.20 0.36
CA ARG A 35 11.58 -5.29 0.22
C ARG A 35 11.72 -4.39 1.45
N LEU A 36 10.61 -3.86 1.95
CA LEU A 36 10.64 -3.03 3.14
C LEU A 36 11.07 -3.84 4.36
N ALA A 37 10.64 -5.10 4.45
CA ALA A 37 11.06 -5.99 5.53
C ALA A 37 12.57 -6.24 5.49
N GLU A 38 13.15 -6.42 4.31
CA GLU A 38 14.59 -6.60 4.17
C GLU A 38 15.36 -5.37 4.64
N HIS A 39 14.88 -4.18 4.28
CA HIS A 39 15.50 -2.94 4.78
C HIS A 39 15.39 -2.83 6.29
N ALA A 40 14.23 -3.18 6.83
CA ALA A 40 14.01 -3.15 8.27
C ALA A 40 14.91 -4.12 9.01
N ASP A 41 15.14 -5.32 8.45
CA ASP A 41 16.07 -6.29 9.00
C ASP A 41 17.50 -5.73 9.05
N GLY A 42 17.84 -4.89 8.09
CA GLY A 42 19.13 -4.21 8.05
C GLY A 42 19.20 -2.95 8.92
N GLY A 43 18.18 -2.69 9.72
CA GLY A 43 18.15 -1.54 10.61
C GLY A 43 17.77 -0.23 9.95
N ARG A 44 17.24 -0.27 8.74
CA ARG A 44 16.90 0.94 8.00
C ARG A 44 15.39 1.21 8.04
N ARG A 45 15.05 2.48 8.08
CA ARG A 45 13.67 2.94 7.95
C ARG A 45 13.46 3.31 6.50
N GLU A 46 12.53 2.64 5.87
CA GLU A 46 12.21 2.90 4.47
C GLU A 46 10.73 2.96 4.29
N HIS A 47 10.31 3.57 3.21
CA HIS A 47 8.88 3.61 2.87
C HIS A 47 8.71 3.58 1.36
N ASP A 48 7.50 3.27 0.96
CA ASP A 48 7.11 3.30 -0.44
C ASP A 48 5.76 4.01 -0.56
N HIS A 49 5.64 4.79 -1.62
CA HIS A 49 4.38 5.44 -1.97
C HIS A 49 3.80 4.70 -3.16
N LEU A 50 2.59 4.19 -2.97
CA LEU A 50 1.84 3.57 -4.06
C LEU A 50 0.74 4.56 -4.47
N MET A 51 0.69 4.92 -5.74
CA MET A 51 -0.23 5.96 -6.19
C MET A 51 -0.96 5.54 -7.44
N THR A 52 -2.17 6.08 -7.60
CA THR A 52 -2.93 5.93 -8.82
C THR A 52 -2.38 6.86 -9.89
N GLU A 53 -2.78 6.58 -11.13
CA GLU A 53 -2.39 7.40 -12.28
C GLU A 53 -2.83 8.86 -12.12
N GLU A 54 -3.98 9.09 -11.48
CA GLU A 54 -4.48 10.44 -11.23
C GLU A 54 -3.54 11.25 -10.35
N TRP A 55 -2.76 10.58 -9.52
CA TRP A 55 -1.74 11.20 -8.68
C TRP A 55 -0.34 10.97 -9.22
N ALA A 56 -0.23 10.73 -10.54
CA ALA A 56 1.03 10.56 -11.25
C ALA A 56 1.80 9.29 -10.88
N GLY A 57 1.13 8.29 -10.34
CA GLY A 57 1.74 7.01 -10.02
C GLY A 57 1.41 5.94 -11.05
N HIS A 58 1.97 4.77 -10.86
CA HIS A 58 1.74 3.61 -11.73
C HIS A 58 1.40 2.36 -10.96
N GLU A 59 1.37 2.44 -9.64
CA GLU A 59 1.31 1.26 -8.79
C GLU A 59 -0.11 0.81 -8.48
N LEU A 60 -1.04 1.75 -8.44
CA LEU A 60 -2.43 1.45 -8.06
C LEU A 60 -3.38 1.63 -9.23
N SER A 61 -4.39 0.78 -9.27
CA SER A 61 -5.49 0.92 -10.22
C SER A 61 -6.37 2.11 -9.85
N SER A 62 -6.98 2.73 -10.83
CA SER A 62 -7.76 3.95 -10.65
C SER A 62 -9.26 3.73 -10.63
N VAL A 63 -9.70 2.47 -10.72
CA VAL A 63 -11.13 2.15 -10.75
C VAL A 63 -11.52 1.46 -9.46
N ALA A 64 -12.40 2.10 -8.70
CA ALA A 64 -12.90 1.54 -7.45
C ALA A 64 -13.66 0.24 -7.72
N GLN A 65 -13.44 -0.74 -6.86
CA GLN A 65 -14.09 -2.05 -6.96
C GLN A 65 -15.38 -2.09 -6.12
N ASP A 66 -15.45 -1.27 -5.09
CA ASP A 66 -16.63 -1.20 -4.22
C ASP A 66 -17.26 0.18 -4.36
N PRO A 67 -18.48 0.25 -4.90
CA PRO A 67 -19.14 1.56 -5.10
C PRO A 67 -19.47 2.25 -3.78
N ALA A 68 -19.50 1.54 -2.67
CA ALA A 68 -19.80 2.10 -1.35
C ALA A 68 -18.54 2.59 -0.62
N ALA A 69 -17.36 2.38 -1.20
CA ALA A 69 -16.10 2.77 -0.57
C ALA A 69 -15.42 3.90 -1.35
N SER A 70 -14.48 4.56 -0.71
CA SER A 70 -13.71 5.64 -1.32
C SER A 70 -12.35 5.14 -1.74
N LEU A 71 -12.03 5.30 -3.01
CA LEU A 71 -10.73 4.93 -3.55
C LEU A 71 -9.66 5.86 -2.98
N LEU A 72 -8.58 5.27 -2.48
CA LEU A 72 -7.42 6.04 -2.05
C LEU A 72 -6.45 6.18 -3.23
N ASN A 73 -6.00 7.40 -3.46
CA ASN A 73 -5.08 7.70 -4.55
C ASN A 73 -3.62 7.52 -4.14
N GLN A 74 -3.36 7.48 -2.86
CA GLN A 74 -2.01 7.25 -2.36
C GLN A 74 -2.05 6.41 -1.10
N VAL A 75 -1.15 5.44 -1.05
CA VAL A 75 -0.92 4.61 0.13
C VAL A 75 0.57 4.65 0.40
N THR A 76 0.94 4.93 1.63
CA THR A 76 2.34 4.90 2.05
C THR A 76 2.53 3.72 2.98
N ILE A 77 3.48 2.86 2.64
CA ILE A 77 3.84 1.71 3.45
C ILE A 77 5.21 2.00 4.05
N ARG A 78 5.31 1.93 5.37
CA ARG A 78 6.55 2.23 6.09
C ARG A 78 7.07 1.00 6.77
N GLY A 79 8.38 0.76 6.60
CA GLY A 79 9.08 -0.32 7.28
C GLY A 79 9.89 0.23 8.45
N TRP A 80 9.84 -0.46 9.57
CA TRP A 80 10.54 -0.05 10.79
C TRP A 80 11.45 -1.18 11.26
N PRO A 81 12.69 -0.87 11.66
CA PRO A 81 13.56 -1.91 12.22
C PRO A 81 12.95 -2.42 13.52
N THR A 82 13.15 -3.71 13.78
CA THR A 82 12.63 -4.34 14.99
C THR A 82 13.07 -3.60 16.24
N ARG A 83 14.34 -3.22 16.27
CA ARG A 83 14.86 -2.45 17.39
C ARG A 83 14.50 -0.98 17.19
N GLY A 84 13.75 -0.43 18.11
CA GLY A 84 13.38 0.96 18.12
C GLY A 84 12.14 1.30 17.33
N GLY A 85 11.68 0.42 16.43
CA GLY A 85 10.52 0.69 15.61
C GLY A 85 9.28 1.01 16.43
N ALA A 86 9.01 0.18 17.41
CA ALA A 86 7.84 0.37 18.26
C ALA A 86 7.95 1.64 19.11
N HIS A 87 9.16 2.08 19.41
CA HIS A 87 9.38 3.28 20.21
C HIS A 87 9.36 4.55 19.37
N ASP A 88 9.54 4.41 18.07
CA ASP A 88 9.59 5.53 17.15
C ASP A 88 8.22 5.84 16.57
N LEU A 89 7.24 5.00 16.82
CA LEU A 89 5.88 5.24 16.35
C LEU A 89 5.27 6.40 17.11
N PRO A 90 4.64 7.31 16.39
CA PRO A 90 3.97 8.45 17.03
C PRO A 90 2.78 8.02 17.87
#